data_64525b0364709d3ec2325831eee0eab9
#
_entry.id   64525b0364709d3ec2325831eee0eab9
#
_cell.length_a   1.000
_cell.length_b   1.000
_cell.length_c   1.000
_cell.angle_alpha   90.00
_cell.angle_beta   90.00
_cell.angle_gamma   90.00
#
_symmetry.space_group_name_H-M   'P 1'
#
loop_
_entity.id
_entity.type
_entity.pdbx_description
1 polymer ?
#
loop_
_entity_poly.entity_id
_entity_poly.type
_entity_poly.pdbx_seq_one_letter_code
_entity_poly.pdbx_strand_id
1 'polypeptide(L)'
;MKIVLITPEGPTSRTGNRVTASRWARILRRLGHRVRVTSDYDGRPADLMVAVHAWRSATAIERFKSKYPVQPVVLQLSGTDIYQYIRSDPGPTLRSMALADRLVALNDLAWRVVPKWLRPRLGVIHQSAVPSPWPRRPSRRAVVVSVIGHLRDVKDPLRAAEAARLLPADSRVRIEQVGRAYTPEWADRARAEMAANPRYLWRDDVPAAAVRRLLARSHAMVISSLSEGGANVISEAAVAGVPVLASRMDGNVGLLGADYPGYFPVGDTQTLARLLQRLEREPRFVARLRKALTRRAPLFQPARETAAWRRLLFDLAVQQGRQRRTARD
;
A
#
# COMPACT_ATOMS: atom_id res chain seq x y z
N MET A 1 -26.57 -5.43 -2.80
CA MET A 1 -25.96 -6.13 -3.96
C MET A 1 -25.18 -7.34 -3.48
N LYS A 2 -25.08 -8.38 -4.35
CA LYS A 2 -24.13 -9.49 -4.21
C LYS A 2 -22.84 -9.08 -4.89
N ILE A 3 -21.74 -9.00 -4.13
CA ILE A 3 -20.41 -8.59 -4.63
C ILE A 3 -19.46 -9.78 -4.56
N VAL A 4 -18.78 -10.09 -5.66
CA VAL A 4 -17.62 -10.97 -5.63
C VAL A 4 -16.35 -10.12 -5.60
N LEU A 5 -15.50 -10.34 -4.60
CA LEU A 5 -14.21 -9.65 -4.46
C LEU A 5 -13.09 -10.66 -4.74
N ILE A 6 -12.37 -10.41 -5.83
CA ILE A 6 -11.25 -11.25 -6.27
C ILE A 6 -9.94 -10.67 -5.75
N THR A 7 -9.13 -11.51 -5.12
CA THR A 7 -7.76 -11.19 -4.71
C THR A 7 -6.85 -12.39 -4.99
N PRO A 8 -5.70 -12.18 -5.65
CA PRO A 8 -4.84 -13.30 -6.09
C PRO A 8 -4.20 -14.09 -4.95
N GLU A 9 -4.36 -13.65 -3.72
CA GLU A 9 -3.78 -14.29 -2.54
C GLU A 9 -4.79 -15.07 -1.71
N GLY A 10 -4.36 -16.22 -1.20
CA GLY A 10 -5.18 -17.09 -0.35
C GLY A 10 -5.61 -16.45 0.97
N PRO A 11 -6.55 -17.09 1.70
CA PRO A 11 -7.18 -16.52 2.90
C PRO A 11 -6.20 -16.28 4.06
N THR A 12 -5.12 -17.04 4.15
CA THR A 12 -4.09 -16.92 5.19
C THR A 12 -2.98 -15.93 4.86
N SER A 13 -2.96 -15.39 3.63
CA SER A 13 -1.93 -14.44 3.19
C SER A 13 -2.01 -13.12 3.96
N ARG A 14 -0.83 -12.56 4.28
CA ARG A 14 -0.67 -11.23 4.90
C ARG A 14 -0.10 -10.19 3.93
N THR A 15 -0.17 -10.45 2.64
CA THR A 15 0.26 -9.49 1.61
C THR A 15 -0.62 -8.24 1.57
N GLY A 16 -0.10 -7.15 1.00
CA GLY A 16 -0.83 -5.89 0.86
C GLY A 16 -2.15 -6.04 0.11
N ASN A 17 -2.20 -6.87 -0.95
CA ASN A 17 -3.42 -7.13 -1.72
C ASN A 17 -4.48 -7.82 -0.85
N ARG A 18 -4.10 -8.83 -0.08
CA ARG A 18 -5.04 -9.54 0.81
C ARG A 18 -5.54 -8.64 1.93
N VAL A 19 -4.66 -7.82 2.52
CA VAL A 19 -5.05 -6.84 3.55
C VAL A 19 -6.06 -5.85 2.98
N THR A 20 -5.82 -5.34 1.77
CA THR A 20 -6.74 -4.42 1.06
C THR A 20 -8.08 -5.09 0.78
N ALA A 21 -8.08 -6.30 0.21
CA ALA A 21 -9.29 -7.07 -0.08
C ALA A 21 -10.12 -7.31 1.18
N SER A 22 -9.48 -7.71 2.28
CA SER A 22 -10.14 -7.97 3.56
C SER A 22 -10.74 -6.70 4.18
N ARG A 23 -10.05 -5.57 4.07
CA ARG A 23 -10.54 -4.26 4.53
C ARG A 23 -11.73 -3.80 3.69
N TRP A 24 -11.64 -3.88 2.37
CA TRP A 24 -12.71 -3.50 1.46
C TRP A 24 -13.96 -4.39 1.62
N ALA A 25 -13.77 -5.69 1.79
CA ALA A 25 -14.89 -6.58 2.10
C ALA A 25 -15.64 -6.17 3.37
N ARG A 26 -14.91 -5.76 4.43
CA ARG A 26 -15.54 -5.25 5.66
C ARG A 26 -16.27 -3.93 5.43
N ILE A 27 -15.71 -3.00 4.67
CA ILE A 27 -16.35 -1.71 4.32
C ILE A 27 -17.63 -1.99 3.54
N LEU A 28 -17.57 -2.79 2.47
CA LEU A 28 -18.71 -3.10 1.63
C LEU A 28 -19.83 -3.82 2.39
N ARG A 29 -19.50 -4.74 3.32
CA ARG A 29 -20.49 -5.38 4.20
C ARG A 29 -21.16 -4.37 5.14
N ARG A 30 -20.41 -3.43 5.71
CA ARG A 30 -20.97 -2.34 6.54
C ARG A 30 -21.87 -1.38 5.73
N LEU A 31 -21.65 -1.29 4.43
CA LEU A 31 -22.52 -0.54 3.51
C LEU A 31 -23.78 -1.34 3.08
N GLY A 32 -24.02 -2.53 3.67
CA GLY A 32 -25.23 -3.33 3.44
C GLY A 32 -25.11 -4.32 2.26
N HIS A 33 -23.90 -4.62 1.77
CA HIS A 33 -23.73 -5.55 0.66
C HIS A 33 -23.33 -6.95 1.13
N ARG A 34 -23.72 -8.00 0.37
CA ARG A 34 -23.26 -9.38 0.58
C ARG A 34 -21.97 -9.57 -0.20
N VAL A 35 -20.83 -9.76 0.51
CA VAL A 35 -19.51 -9.84 -0.11
C VAL A 35 -18.90 -11.21 0.08
N ARG A 36 -18.57 -11.87 -1.03
CA ARG A 36 -17.78 -13.09 -1.12
C ARG A 36 -16.36 -12.74 -1.56
N VAL A 37 -15.36 -13.21 -0.82
CA VAL A 37 -13.94 -12.99 -1.16
C VAL A 37 -13.35 -14.31 -1.62
N THR A 38 -12.77 -14.34 -2.81
CA THR A 38 -12.17 -15.54 -3.40
C THR A 38 -10.86 -15.19 -4.12
N SER A 39 -10.05 -16.22 -4.40
CA SER A 39 -8.80 -16.03 -5.17
C SER A 39 -9.03 -16.07 -6.68
N ASP A 40 -10.12 -16.67 -7.11
CA ASP A 40 -10.52 -16.73 -8.53
C ASP A 40 -12.05 -16.63 -8.67
N TYR A 41 -12.53 -16.38 -9.88
CA TYR A 41 -13.96 -16.34 -10.15
C TYR A 41 -14.53 -17.75 -10.31
N ASP A 42 -15.46 -18.11 -9.43
CA ASP A 42 -16.08 -19.44 -9.32
C ASP A 42 -17.36 -19.63 -10.18
N GLY A 43 -17.67 -18.69 -11.05
CA GLY A 43 -18.84 -18.74 -11.94
C GLY A 43 -20.19 -18.39 -11.30
N ARG A 44 -20.26 -18.17 -9.98
CA ARG A 44 -21.52 -17.83 -9.28
C ARG A 44 -22.00 -16.42 -9.58
N PRO A 45 -23.33 -16.18 -9.64
CA PRO A 45 -23.87 -14.85 -9.91
C PRO A 45 -23.40 -13.78 -8.89
N ALA A 46 -23.09 -12.60 -9.43
CA ALA A 46 -22.81 -11.40 -8.65
C ALA A 46 -23.31 -10.16 -9.40
N ASP A 47 -23.75 -9.14 -8.65
CA ASP A 47 -24.20 -7.86 -9.21
C ASP A 47 -23.03 -6.94 -9.55
N LEU A 48 -21.86 -7.18 -8.91
CA LEU A 48 -20.63 -6.42 -9.05
C LEU A 48 -19.42 -7.32 -8.78
N MET A 49 -18.39 -7.20 -9.63
CA MET A 49 -17.07 -7.72 -9.31
C MET A 49 -16.17 -6.58 -8.84
N VAL A 50 -15.44 -6.81 -7.74
CA VAL A 50 -14.30 -5.99 -7.31
C VAL A 50 -13.05 -6.86 -7.45
N ALA A 51 -12.12 -6.48 -8.30
CA ALA A 51 -10.90 -7.23 -8.55
C ALA A 51 -9.67 -6.45 -8.06
N VAL A 52 -8.75 -7.15 -7.41
CA VAL A 52 -7.49 -6.60 -6.90
C VAL A 52 -6.35 -7.09 -7.77
N HIS A 53 -5.53 -6.16 -8.31
CA HIS A 53 -4.37 -6.42 -9.15
C HIS A 53 -4.71 -6.80 -10.61
N ALA A 54 -4.55 -5.87 -11.52
CA ALA A 54 -4.98 -5.97 -12.92
C ALA A 54 -4.40 -7.19 -13.66
N TRP A 55 -3.12 -7.49 -13.51
CA TRP A 55 -2.47 -8.62 -14.19
C TRP A 55 -2.92 -9.96 -13.63
N ARG A 56 -2.92 -10.12 -12.29
CA ARG A 56 -3.20 -11.41 -11.65
C ARG A 56 -4.68 -11.79 -11.65
N SER A 57 -5.58 -10.81 -11.78
CA SER A 57 -7.03 -11.04 -11.82
C SER A 57 -7.59 -11.05 -13.25
N ALA A 58 -6.73 -11.00 -14.27
CA ALA A 58 -7.17 -10.87 -15.66
C ALA A 58 -8.15 -11.97 -16.08
N THR A 59 -7.80 -13.23 -15.90
CA THR A 59 -8.65 -14.38 -16.24
C THR A 59 -9.98 -14.35 -15.49
N ALA A 60 -9.98 -13.97 -14.20
CA ALA A 60 -11.21 -13.87 -13.42
C ALA A 60 -12.15 -12.78 -13.97
N ILE A 61 -11.58 -11.62 -14.36
CA ILE A 61 -12.33 -10.50 -14.95
C ILE A 61 -12.90 -10.91 -16.31
N GLU A 62 -12.10 -11.52 -17.18
CA GLU A 62 -12.52 -12.01 -18.50
C GLU A 62 -13.67 -13.01 -18.38
N ARG A 63 -13.54 -14.02 -17.52
CA ARG A 63 -14.59 -15.02 -17.26
C ARG A 63 -15.87 -14.39 -16.70
N PHE A 64 -15.76 -13.39 -15.82
CA PHE A 64 -16.91 -12.69 -15.29
C PHE A 64 -17.62 -11.87 -16.38
N LYS A 65 -16.89 -11.08 -17.16
CA LYS A 65 -17.47 -10.26 -18.24
C LYS A 65 -18.03 -11.09 -19.39
N SER A 66 -17.43 -12.23 -19.70
CA SER A 66 -17.98 -13.16 -20.67
C SER A 66 -19.36 -13.70 -20.23
N LYS A 67 -19.51 -14.04 -18.95
CA LYS A 67 -20.76 -14.57 -18.41
C LYS A 67 -21.80 -13.49 -18.10
N TYR A 68 -21.35 -12.32 -17.67
CA TYR A 68 -22.19 -11.18 -17.25
C TYR A 68 -21.72 -9.88 -17.90
N PRO A 69 -21.93 -9.67 -19.20
CA PRO A 69 -21.38 -8.52 -19.95
C PRO A 69 -21.78 -7.16 -19.39
N VAL A 70 -23.02 -7.03 -18.87
CA VAL A 70 -23.60 -5.79 -18.37
C VAL A 70 -23.29 -5.53 -16.88
N GLN A 71 -22.77 -6.52 -16.16
CA GLN A 71 -22.45 -6.33 -14.76
C GLN A 71 -21.11 -5.59 -14.59
N PRO A 72 -21.04 -4.60 -13.68
CA PRO A 72 -19.86 -3.76 -13.54
C PRO A 72 -18.69 -4.50 -12.90
N VAL A 73 -17.49 -4.04 -13.27
CA VAL A 73 -16.23 -4.43 -12.67
C VAL A 73 -15.52 -3.18 -12.13
N VAL A 74 -15.16 -3.22 -10.85
CA VAL A 74 -14.23 -2.27 -10.21
C VAL A 74 -12.89 -2.95 -10.09
N LEU A 75 -11.86 -2.39 -10.72
CA LEU A 75 -10.50 -2.92 -10.71
C LEU A 75 -9.57 -2.04 -9.90
N GLN A 76 -8.99 -2.60 -8.83
CA GLN A 76 -7.94 -1.95 -8.06
C GLN A 76 -6.57 -2.17 -8.71
N LEU A 77 -5.84 -1.08 -8.88
CA LEU A 77 -4.48 -1.05 -9.40
C LEU A 77 -3.50 -1.12 -8.22
N SER A 78 -2.71 -2.20 -8.16
CA SER A 78 -1.91 -2.53 -6.97
C SER A 78 -0.53 -1.86 -6.94
N GLY A 79 0.22 -1.94 -8.00
CA GLY A 79 1.60 -1.42 -8.09
C GLY A 79 2.41 -2.23 -9.08
N THR A 80 2.70 -3.48 -8.81
CA THR A 80 3.42 -4.31 -9.77
C THR A 80 2.67 -4.47 -11.09
N ASP A 81 1.35 -4.43 -11.10
CA ASP A 81 0.54 -4.41 -12.33
C ASP A 81 0.81 -3.17 -13.18
N ILE A 82 0.78 -1.97 -12.60
CA ILE A 82 0.88 -0.71 -13.35
C ILE A 82 2.31 -0.16 -13.49
N TYR A 83 3.27 -0.61 -12.68
CA TYR A 83 4.67 -0.15 -12.76
C TYR A 83 5.61 -1.19 -13.37
N GLN A 84 5.28 -2.49 -13.28
CA GLN A 84 6.09 -3.58 -13.79
C GLN A 84 5.40 -4.31 -14.93
N TYR A 85 4.28 -5.02 -14.67
CA TYR A 85 3.63 -5.87 -15.67
C TYR A 85 3.07 -5.11 -16.87
N ILE A 86 2.63 -3.87 -16.72
CA ILE A 86 2.22 -3.04 -17.85
C ILE A 86 3.34 -2.81 -18.88
N ARG A 87 4.60 -3.06 -18.51
CA ARG A 87 5.77 -2.95 -19.38
C ARG A 87 6.29 -4.32 -19.83
N SER A 88 6.38 -5.30 -18.90
CA SER A 88 6.96 -6.61 -19.18
C SER A 88 5.97 -7.59 -19.81
N ASP A 89 4.68 -7.51 -19.46
CA ASP A 89 3.59 -8.32 -20.01
C ASP A 89 2.28 -7.49 -20.01
N PRO A 90 2.14 -6.53 -20.95
CA PRO A 90 1.05 -5.56 -20.96
C PRO A 90 -0.34 -6.17 -21.23
N GLY A 91 -0.40 -7.29 -21.97
CA GLY A 91 -1.64 -7.87 -22.46
C GLY A 91 -2.69 -8.09 -21.36
N PRO A 92 -2.45 -8.91 -20.33
CA PRO A 92 -3.44 -9.16 -19.28
C PRO A 92 -3.81 -7.89 -18.50
N THR A 93 -2.83 -7.02 -18.20
CA THR A 93 -3.07 -5.76 -17.47
C THR A 93 -4.00 -4.84 -18.26
N LEU A 94 -3.69 -4.59 -19.53
CA LEU A 94 -4.47 -3.68 -20.37
C LEU A 94 -5.87 -4.22 -20.67
N ARG A 95 -6.02 -5.52 -20.92
CA ARG A 95 -7.35 -6.14 -21.10
C ARG A 95 -8.21 -6.01 -19.84
N SER A 96 -7.65 -6.28 -18.66
CA SER A 96 -8.36 -6.11 -17.39
C SER A 96 -8.82 -4.68 -17.19
N MET A 97 -7.92 -3.70 -17.45
CA MET A 97 -8.25 -2.29 -17.34
C MET A 97 -9.32 -1.85 -18.35
N ALA A 98 -9.29 -2.39 -19.57
CA ALA A 98 -10.28 -2.10 -20.60
C ALA A 98 -11.68 -2.64 -20.26
N LEU A 99 -11.74 -3.84 -19.68
CA LEU A 99 -12.98 -4.49 -19.25
C LEU A 99 -13.59 -3.89 -17.98
N ALA A 100 -12.79 -3.13 -17.18
CA ALA A 100 -13.28 -2.53 -15.96
C ALA A 100 -14.08 -1.25 -16.21
N ASP A 101 -15.22 -1.13 -15.52
CA ASP A 101 -16.08 0.06 -15.56
C ASP A 101 -15.50 1.19 -14.71
N ARG A 102 -14.75 0.87 -13.64
CA ARG A 102 -14.00 1.79 -12.80
C ARG A 102 -12.63 1.22 -12.46
N LEU A 103 -11.62 2.08 -12.52
CA LEU A 103 -10.26 1.82 -12.05
C LEU A 103 -10.06 2.54 -10.73
N VAL A 104 -9.49 1.88 -9.74
CA VAL A 104 -9.20 2.44 -8.43
C VAL A 104 -7.70 2.39 -8.18
N ALA A 105 -7.07 3.56 -8.17
CA ALA A 105 -5.70 3.72 -7.71
C ALA A 105 -5.66 3.96 -6.20
N LEU A 106 -4.50 3.71 -5.59
CA LEU A 106 -4.29 3.85 -4.15
C LEU A 106 -3.46 5.09 -3.78
N ASN A 107 -2.99 5.84 -4.78
CA ASN A 107 -2.20 7.06 -4.62
C ASN A 107 -2.54 8.10 -5.69
N ASP A 108 -2.25 9.37 -5.40
CA ASP A 108 -2.64 10.51 -6.24
C ASP A 108 -1.89 10.60 -7.59
N LEU A 109 -0.78 9.87 -7.78
CA LEU A 109 0.06 9.96 -8.99
C LEU A 109 -0.07 8.76 -9.94
N ALA A 110 -0.90 7.79 -9.63
CA ALA A 110 -1.09 6.60 -10.49
C ALA A 110 -1.55 6.93 -11.91
N TRP A 111 -2.23 8.07 -12.11
CA TRP A 111 -2.65 8.54 -13.44
C TRP A 111 -1.49 8.71 -14.42
N ARG A 112 -0.25 8.91 -13.95
CA ARG A 112 0.94 9.09 -14.80
C ARG A 112 1.24 7.86 -15.64
N VAL A 113 0.98 6.67 -15.09
CA VAL A 113 1.26 5.38 -15.73
C VAL A 113 0.01 4.72 -16.34
N VAL A 114 -1.18 5.20 -15.97
CA VAL A 114 -2.44 4.72 -16.57
C VAL A 114 -2.60 5.33 -17.97
N PRO A 115 -2.87 4.51 -19.02
CA PRO A 115 -3.10 4.98 -20.37
C PRO A 115 -4.14 6.11 -20.45
N LYS A 116 -3.89 7.14 -21.26
CA LYS A 116 -4.74 8.35 -21.34
C LYS A 116 -6.22 8.03 -21.53
N TRP A 117 -6.54 7.09 -22.41
CA TRP A 117 -7.92 6.69 -22.73
C TRP A 117 -8.67 5.99 -21.57
N LEU A 118 -7.95 5.48 -20.57
CA LEU A 118 -8.52 4.85 -19.37
C LEU A 118 -8.69 5.82 -18.19
N ARG A 119 -8.02 6.97 -18.22
CA ARG A 119 -8.05 7.96 -17.13
C ARG A 119 -9.45 8.47 -16.75
N PRO A 120 -10.42 8.61 -17.69
CA PRO A 120 -11.78 9.01 -17.32
C PRO A 120 -12.49 8.02 -16.38
N ARG A 121 -12.04 6.75 -16.32
CA ARG A 121 -12.55 5.73 -15.41
C ARG A 121 -11.76 5.63 -14.11
N LEU A 122 -10.65 6.38 -13.97
CA LEU A 122 -9.73 6.29 -12.84
C LEU A 122 -10.19 7.18 -11.68
N GLY A 123 -10.34 6.57 -10.51
CA GLY A 123 -10.51 7.27 -9.24
C GLY A 123 -9.43 6.87 -8.24
N VAL A 124 -9.30 7.64 -7.16
CA VAL A 124 -8.36 7.32 -6.08
C VAL A 124 -9.14 6.99 -4.81
N ILE A 125 -8.82 5.83 -4.21
CA ILE A 125 -9.28 5.47 -2.87
C ILE A 125 -8.04 5.21 -2.02
N HIS A 126 -7.68 6.18 -1.16
CA HIS A 126 -6.58 6.01 -0.24
C HIS A 126 -6.92 4.93 0.80
N GLN A 127 -5.95 4.07 1.06
CA GLN A 127 -6.10 3.00 2.02
C GLN A 127 -6.09 3.55 3.43
N SER A 128 -7.10 3.22 4.23
CA SER A 128 -7.16 3.67 5.62
C SER A 128 -6.40 2.75 6.58
N ALA A 129 -5.99 3.33 7.69
CA ALA A 129 -5.46 2.60 8.83
C ALA A 129 -6.31 2.87 10.08
N VAL A 130 -6.41 1.86 10.93
CA VAL A 130 -7.07 2.00 12.23
C VAL A 130 -6.07 2.64 13.21
N PRO A 131 -6.46 3.69 13.95
CA PRO A 131 -5.64 4.26 14.99
C PRO A 131 -5.14 3.20 15.97
N SER A 132 -3.89 3.36 16.41
CA SER A 132 -3.33 2.46 17.42
C SER A 132 -4.04 2.66 18.77
N PRO A 133 -4.42 1.59 19.48
CA PRO A 133 -4.93 1.72 20.84
C PRO A 133 -3.84 2.12 21.83
N TRP A 134 -2.57 2.00 21.44
CA TRP A 134 -1.45 2.41 22.29
C TRP A 134 -1.03 3.84 21.99
N PRO A 135 -0.82 4.67 23.03
CA PRO A 135 -0.29 6.02 22.86
C PRO A 135 1.13 5.97 22.28
N ARG A 136 1.46 6.98 21.50
CA ARG A 136 2.81 7.12 20.97
C ARG A 136 3.81 7.42 22.07
N ARG A 137 4.76 6.51 22.29
CA ARG A 137 5.84 6.63 23.29
C ARG A 137 7.18 6.24 22.66
N PRO A 138 7.85 7.14 21.95
CA PRO A 138 9.16 6.87 21.36
C PRO A 138 10.17 6.46 22.43
N SER A 139 11.07 5.54 22.08
CA SER A 139 12.11 5.06 22.97
C SER A 139 13.01 6.21 23.43
N ARG A 140 13.37 6.26 24.71
CA ARG A 140 14.33 7.22 25.24
C ARG A 140 15.78 6.73 25.19
N ARG A 141 15.98 5.41 25.09
CA ARG A 141 17.31 4.76 25.08
C ARG A 141 17.96 4.76 23.70
N ALA A 142 17.18 4.67 22.64
CA ALA A 142 17.64 4.60 21.27
C ALA A 142 16.70 5.38 20.34
N VAL A 143 17.20 5.80 19.20
CA VAL A 143 16.40 6.35 18.09
C VAL A 143 15.91 5.17 17.26
N VAL A 144 14.79 4.60 17.64
CA VAL A 144 14.19 3.44 16.94
C VAL A 144 13.58 3.89 15.62
N VAL A 145 14.03 3.27 14.55
CA VAL A 145 13.51 3.44 13.17
C VAL A 145 12.96 2.10 12.70
N SER A 146 11.67 2.05 12.41
CA SER A 146 11.02 0.82 11.95
C SER A 146 11.10 0.67 10.44
N VAL A 147 11.26 -0.57 9.97
CA VAL A 147 11.07 -0.99 8.57
C VAL A 147 9.99 -2.07 8.58
N ILE A 148 8.87 -1.82 7.90
CA ILE A 148 7.71 -2.71 7.94
C ILE A 148 7.41 -3.19 6.52
N GLY A 149 7.67 -4.46 6.26
CA GLY A 149 7.44 -5.10 4.97
C GLY A 149 8.20 -6.40 4.82
N HIS A 150 7.67 -7.27 3.98
CA HIS A 150 8.33 -8.54 3.66
C HIS A 150 9.64 -8.30 2.93
N LEU A 151 10.65 -9.14 3.20
CA LEU A 151 11.94 -9.10 2.54
C LEU A 151 11.80 -9.71 1.14
N ARG A 152 11.84 -8.84 0.13
CA ARG A 152 11.81 -9.17 -1.30
C ARG A 152 12.37 -8.00 -2.11
N ASP A 153 12.86 -8.25 -3.32
CA ASP A 153 13.60 -7.30 -4.14
C ASP A 153 12.92 -5.94 -4.29
N VAL A 154 11.63 -5.93 -4.65
CA VAL A 154 10.87 -4.69 -4.86
C VAL A 154 10.77 -3.80 -3.62
N LYS A 155 11.05 -4.33 -2.43
CA LYS A 155 11.03 -3.58 -1.16
C LYS A 155 12.37 -3.00 -0.76
N ASP A 156 13.47 -3.43 -1.41
CA ASP A 156 14.83 -3.03 -1.06
C ASP A 156 15.07 -3.08 0.48
N PRO A 157 14.86 -4.28 1.08
CA PRO A 157 14.58 -4.37 2.51
C PRO A 157 15.76 -4.05 3.42
N LEU A 158 17.01 -4.20 2.94
CA LEU A 158 18.21 -3.96 3.76
C LEU A 158 18.75 -2.52 3.65
N ARG A 159 18.17 -1.67 2.80
CA ARG A 159 18.62 -0.28 2.57
C ARG A 159 18.78 0.53 3.85
N ALA A 160 17.85 0.40 4.79
CA ALA A 160 17.92 1.11 6.06
C ALA A 160 19.04 0.58 6.97
N ALA A 161 19.30 -0.73 6.94
CA ALA A 161 20.42 -1.35 7.67
C ALA A 161 21.77 -0.90 7.09
N GLU A 162 21.92 -0.93 5.77
CA GLU A 162 23.10 -0.43 5.06
C GLU A 162 23.34 1.06 5.38
N ALA A 163 22.31 1.89 5.38
CA ALA A 163 22.42 3.30 5.75
C ALA A 163 22.85 3.49 7.22
N ALA A 164 22.40 2.62 8.12
CA ALA A 164 22.77 2.69 9.53
C ALA A 164 24.25 2.33 9.76
N ARG A 165 24.89 1.57 8.88
CA ARG A 165 26.36 1.31 8.95
C ARG A 165 27.19 2.58 8.70
N LEU A 166 26.64 3.54 7.93
CA LEU A 166 27.33 4.80 7.60
C LEU A 166 27.20 5.86 8.69
N LEU A 167 26.47 5.59 9.76
CA LEU A 167 26.29 6.53 10.85
C LEU A 167 27.52 6.58 11.79
N PRO A 168 27.81 7.74 12.39
CA PRO A 168 28.91 7.87 13.37
C PRO A 168 28.79 6.86 14.49
N ALA A 169 29.94 6.53 15.13
CA ALA A 169 30.00 5.53 16.18
C ALA A 169 29.11 5.86 17.39
N ASP A 170 28.94 7.13 17.72
CA ASP A 170 28.11 7.65 18.81
C ASP A 170 26.60 7.66 18.50
N SER A 171 26.19 7.33 17.26
CA SER A 171 24.78 7.32 16.89
C SER A 171 23.98 6.27 17.65
N ARG A 172 22.83 6.68 18.19
CA ARG A 172 21.86 5.83 18.91
C ARG A 172 20.78 5.24 18.00
N VAL A 173 20.88 5.43 16.69
CA VAL A 173 19.92 4.88 15.71
C VAL A 173 19.94 3.37 15.77
N ARG A 174 18.74 2.78 15.81
CA ARG A 174 18.48 1.32 15.71
C ARG A 174 17.40 1.08 14.69
N ILE A 175 17.70 0.22 13.73
CA ILE A 175 16.75 -0.22 12.68
C ILE A 175 16.08 -1.50 13.18
N GLU A 176 14.77 -1.47 13.32
CA GLU A 176 13.97 -2.66 13.62
C GLU A 176 13.07 -2.99 12.44
N GLN A 177 13.36 -4.11 11.81
CA GLN A 177 12.62 -4.60 10.65
C GLN A 177 11.70 -5.73 11.04
N VAL A 178 10.46 -5.67 10.51
CA VAL A 178 9.44 -6.71 10.65
C VAL A 178 8.87 -7.08 9.29
N GLY A 179 8.69 -8.38 9.07
CA GLY A 179 8.17 -8.97 7.84
C GLY A 179 8.96 -10.23 7.48
N ARG A 180 8.25 -11.26 7.01
CA ARG A 180 8.90 -12.51 6.65
C ARG A 180 9.79 -12.35 5.42
N ALA A 181 10.81 -13.15 5.31
CA ALA A 181 11.57 -13.33 4.09
C ALA A 181 10.74 -14.10 3.05
N TYR A 182 10.77 -13.65 1.79
CA TYR A 182 10.05 -14.32 0.69
C TYR A 182 10.78 -15.54 0.18
N THR A 183 12.11 -15.55 0.32
CA THR A 183 12.97 -16.67 -0.05
C THR A 183 13.98 -16.93 1.07
N PRO A 184 14.59 -18.14 1.14
CA PRO A 184 15.66 -18.45 2.10
C PRO A 184 16.84 -17.49 2.00
N GLU A 185 17.23 -17.09 0.78
CA GLU A 185 18.36 -16.17 0.52
C GLU A 185 18.13 -14.81 1.19
N TRP A 186 16.89 -14.29 1.18
CA TRP A 186 16.55 -13.07 1.90
C TRP A 186 16.65 -13.24 3.42
N ALA A 187 16.28 -14.41 3.95
CA ALA A 187 16.45 -14.70 5.36
C ALA A 187 17.93 -14.75 5.75
N ASP A 188 18.75 -15.41 4.93
CA ASP A 188 20.18 -15.53 5.18
C ASP A 188 20.90 -14.18 5.11
N ARG A 189 20.57 -13.35 4.12
CA ARG A 189 21.07 -11.97 4.02
C ARG A 189 20.69 -11.13 5.25
N ALA A 190 19.45 -11.24 5.74
CA ALA A 190 19.01 -10.51 6.93
C ALA A 190 19.74 -10.98 8.19
N ARG A 191 19.98 -12.29 8.35
CA ARG A 191 20.77 -12.85 9.47
C ARG A 191 22.23 -12.41 9.42
N ALA A 192 22.84 -12.47 8.23
CA ALA A 192 24.21 -11.98 8.03
C ALA A 192 24.33 -10.48 8.36
N GLU A 193 23.33 -9.68 7.93
CA GLU A 193 23.29 -8.27 8.29
C GLU A 193 23.16 -8.07 9.81
N MET A 194 22.32 -8.84 10.50
CA MET A 194 22.21 -8.78 11.97
C MET A 194 23.53 -9.13 12.67
N ALA A 195 24.26 -10.11 12.17
CA ALA A 195 25.55 -10.53 12.75
C ALA A 195 26.63 -9.43 12.57
N ALA A 196 26.62 -8.73 11.43
CA ALA A 196 27.64 -7.74 11.07
C ALA A 196 27.27 -6.30 11.47
N ASN A 197 26.01 -6.02 11.82
CA ASN A 197 25.50 -4.66 12.08
C ASN A 197 24.73 -4.61 13.41
N PRO A 198 25.35 -4.18 14.50
CA PRO A 198 24.69 -4.12 15.82
C PRO A 198 23.54 -3.10 15.90
N ARG A 199 23.38 -2.27 14.85
CA ARG A 199 22.26 -1.33 14.74
C ARG A 199 21.04 -1.91 14.04
N TYR A 200 21.10 -3.14 13.52
CA TYR A 200 20.02 -3.78 12.79
C TYR A 200 19.45 -4.98 13.50
N LEU A 201 18.12 -5.08 13.56
CA LEU A 201 17.40 -6.21 14.12
C LEU A 201 16.22 -6.56 13.22
N TRP A 202 16.23 -7.77 12.66
CA TRP A 202 15.10 -8.34 11.94
C TRP A 202 14.33 -9.33 12.84
N ARG A 203 13.00 -9.17 12.89
CA ARG A 203 12.09 -9.93 13.75
C ARG A 203 11.13 -10.85 12.98
N ASP A 204 11.43 -11.15 11.71
CA ASP A 204 10.58 -11.98 10.85
C ASP A 204 9.11 -11.52 10.84
N ASP A 205 8.16 -12.45 10.61
CA ASP A 205 6.73 -12.15 10.57
C ASP A 205 6.17 -11.99 11.98
N VAL A 206 5.51 -10.88 12.21
CA VAL A 206 4.91 -10.57 13.51
C VAL A 206 3.43 -10.23 13.38
N PRO A 207 2.62 -10.46 14.42
CA PRO A 207 1.21 -10.06 14.42
C PRO A 207 1.02 -8.55 14.25
N ALA A 208 -0.09 -8.13 13.64
CA ALA A 208 -0.41 -6.71 13.42
C ALA A 208 -0.40 -5.88 14.72
N ALA A 209 -0.70 -6.46 15.86
CA ALA A 209 -0.58 -5.81 17.17
C ALA A 209 0.88 -5.45 17.50
N ALA A 210 1.83 -6.32 17.16
CA ALA A 210 3.25 -6.06 17.37
C ALA A 210 3.76 -4.96 16.42
N VAL A 211 3.29 -4.94 15.17
CA VAL A 211 3.58 -3.84 14.21
C VAL A 211 3.11 -2.49 14.79
N ARG A 212 1.88 -2.41 15.30
CA ARG A 212 1.36 -1.18 15.91
C ARG A 212 2.16 -0.76 17.15
N ARG A 213 2.58 -1.72 18.00
CA ARG A 213 3.46 -1.42 19.14
C ARG A 213 4.84 -0.93 18.70
N LEU A 214 5.39 -1.52 17.64
CA LEU A 214 6.65 -1.05 17.06
C LEU A 214 6.51 0.40 16.56
N LEU A 215 5.47 0.71 15.78
CA LEU A 215 5.18 2.08 15.33
C LEU A 215 5.03 3.04 16.52
N ALA A 216 4.29 2.67 17.56
CA ALA A 216 4.07 3.53 18.73
C ALA A 216 5.37 3.94 19.43
N ARG A 217 6.42 3.11 19.42
CA ARG A 217 7.74 3.39 20.03
C ARG A 217 8.79 3.91 19.03
N SER A 218 8.49 3.95 17.74
CA SER A 218 9.42 4.40 16.70
C SER A 218 9.50 5.91 16.61
N HIS A 219 10.69 6.43 16.31
CA HIS A 219 10.92 7.84 16.00
C HIS A 219 10.53 8.16 14.55
N ALA A 220 10.82 7.22 13.65
CA ALA A 220 10.39 7.24 12.26
C ALA A 220 10.21 5.83 11.72
N MET A 221 9.60 5.74 10.53
CA MET A 221 9.56 4.54 9.71
C MET A 221 10.32 4.80 8.40
N VAL A 222 11.07 3.82 7.91
CA VAL A 222 11.67 3.85 6.57
C VAL A 222 10.86 2.97 5.63
N ILE A 223 10.62 3.47 4.42
CA ILE A 223 10.13 2.71 3.27
C ILE A 223 11.08 2.95 2.09
N SER A 224 11.83 1.92 1.71
CA SER A 224 12.90 1.96 0.71
C SER A 224 12.50 1.38 -0.64
N SER A 225 11.23 1.02 -0.81
CA SER A 225 10.73 0.29 -1.97
C SER A 225 11.13 0.91 -3.30
N LEU A 226 11.42 0.04 -4.28
CA LEU A 226 11.69 0.40 -5.68
C LEU A 226 10.39 0.71 -6.44
N SER A 227 9.27 0.12 -6.00
CA SER A 227 7.94 0.31 -6.61
C SER A 227 6.83 0.09 -5.60
N GLU A 228 5.83 0.97 -5.58
CA GLU A 228 4.63 0.89 -4.74
C GLU A 228 3.40 1.44 -5.46
N GLY A 229 2.29 0.73 -5.37
CA GLY A 229 0.98 1.25 -5.82
C GLY A 229 0.25 2.03 -4.74
N GLY A 230 0.43 1.61 -3.48
CA GLY A 230 -0.16 2.23 -2.29
C GLY A 230 0.25 1.45 -1.06
N ALA A 231 1.29 1.93 -0.38
CA ALA A 231 1.85 1.23 0.77
C ALA A 231 0.96 1.42 2.01
N ASN A 232 0.27 0.37 2.46
CA ASN A 232 -0.54 0.38 3.69
C ASN A 232 0.25 0.93 4.90
N VAL A 233 1.55 0.63 4.97
CA VAL A 233 2.41 1.05 6.08
C VAL A 233 2.58 2.56 6.17
N ILE A 234 2.49 3.31 5.05
CA ILE A 234 2.48 4.78 5.07
C ILE A 234 1.19 5.27 5.74
N SER A 235 0.04 4.68 5.41
CA SER A 235 -1.23 5.02 6.05
C SER A 235 -1.19 4.72 7.56
N GLU A 236 -0.62 3.57 7.93
CA GLU A 236 -0.45 3.18 9.33
C GLU A 236 0.48 4.14 10.08
N ALA A 237 1.62 4.51 9.49
CA ALA A 237 2.55 5.47 10.07
C ALA A 237 1.91 6.87 10.20
N ALA A 238 1.16 7.31 9.18
CA ALA A 238 0.51 8.61 9.18
C ALA A 238 -0.56 8.72 10.28
N VAL A 239 -1.41 7.69 10.42
CA VAL A 239 -2.44 7.65 11.48
C VAL A 239 -1.82 7.51 12.87
N ALA A 240 -0.69 6.82 12.99
CA ALA A 240 0.08 6.72 14.23
C ALA A 240 0.94 7.97 14.54
N GLY A 241 1.00 8.97 13.64
CA GLY A 241 1.84 10.17 13.79
C GLY A 241 3.35 9.89 13.77
N VAL A 242 3.76 8.82 13.09
CA VAL A 242 5.16 8.40 12.94
C VAL A 242 5.74 8.97 11.66
N PRO A 243 6.76 9.86 11.70
CA PRO A 243 7.43 10.37 10.51
C PRO A 243 7.91 9.25 9.58
N VAL A 244 7.89 9.50 8.28
CA VAL A 244 8.32 8.52 7.28
C VAL A 244 9.55 9.05 6.55
N LEU A 245 10.57 8.23 6.37
CA LEU A 245 11.65 8.44 5.41
C LEU A 245 11.37 7.52 4.23
N ALA A 246 11.16 8.07 3.04
CA ALA A 246 10.63 7.33 1.90
C ALA A 246 11.49 7.46 0.65
N SER A 247 11.69 6.37 -0.08
CA SER A 247 12.22 6.42 -1.44
C SER A 247 11.31 7.28 -2.32
N ARG A 248 11.91 8.19 -3.12
CA ARG A 248 11.18 9.16 -3.96
C ARG A 248 10.71 8.48 -5.24
N MET A 249 9.55 7.86 -5.19
CA MET A 249 8.88 7.24 -6.32
C MET A 249 7.38 7.56 -6.28
N ASP A 250 6.69 7.48 -7.42
CA ASP A 250 5.32 8.00 -7.58
C ASP A 250 4.33 7.49 -6.54
N GLY A 251 4.40 6.20 -6.16
CA GLY A 251 3.52 5.63 -5.16
C GLY A 251 3.68 6.28 -3.78
N ASN A 252 4.91 6.53 -3.34
CA ASN A 252 5.20 7.19 -2.07
C ASN A 252 4.89 8.69 -2.13
N VAL A 253 5.26 9.35 -3.25
CA VAL A 253 4.99 10.78 -3.45
C VAL A 253 3.47 11.04 -3.53
N GLY A 254 2.71 10.17 -4.20
CA GLY A 254 1.25 10.26 -4.26
C GLY A 254 0.56 10.13 -2.91
N LEU A 255 1.18 9.44 -1.94
CA LEU A 255 0.66 9.31 -0.57
C LEU A 255 1.10 10.45 0.34
N LEU A 256 2.39 10.81 0.32
CA LEU A 256 2.99 11.77 1.24
C LEU A 256 2.96 13.22 0.76
N GLY A 257 2.77 13.44 -0.55
CA GLY A 257 2.81 14.76 -1.20
C GLY A 257 4.19 15.13 -1.75
N ALA A 258 4.22 15.97 -2.79
CA ALA A 258 5.46 16.30 -3.52
C ALA A 258 6.51 16.99 -2.63
N ASP A 259 6.06 17.82 -1.67
CA ASP A 259 6.91 18.66 -0.81
C ASP A 259 7.24 17.98 0.54
N TYR A 260 7.00 16.67 0.66
CA TYR A 260 7.33 15.96 1.89
C TYR A 260 8.85 15.94 2.10
N PRO A 261 9.37 16.38 3.28
CA PRO A 261 10.80 16.60 3.45
C PRO A 261 11.65 15.35 3.76
N GLY A 262 11.01 14.17 3.83
CA GLY A 262 11.64 12.90 4.20
C GLY A 262 11.99 12.00 3.00
N TYR A 263 12.12 12.53 1.79
CA TYR A 263 12.47 11.74 0.63
C TYR A 263 13.97 11.56 0.45
N PHE A 264 14.33 10.37 -0.05
CA PHE A 264 15.65 10.07 -0.61
C PHE A 264 15.50 9.41 -1.99
N PRO A 265 16.48 9.55 -2.91
CA PRO A 265 16.45 8.86 -4.19
C PRO A 265 16.37 7.33 -4.00
N VAL A 266 15.66 6.64 -4.92
CA VAL A 266 15.58 5.17 -4.90
C VAL A 266 16.99 4.58 -4.90
N GLY A 267 17.29 3.66 -3.96
CA GLY A 267 18.58 3.01 -3.84
C GLY A 267 19.71 3.85 -3.20
N ASP A 268 19.48 5.11 -2.85
CA ASP A 268 20.52 6.00 -2.31
C ASP A 268 20.70 5.80 -0.79
N THR A 269 21.66 4.94 -0.44
CA THR A 269 22.04 4.65 0.94
C THR A 269 22.63 5.87 1.66
N GLN A 270 23.41 6.70 0.97
CA GLN A 270 24.09 7.86 1.58
C GLN A 270 23.08 8.95 1.96
N THR A 271 22.13 9.25 1.06
CA THR A 271 21.08 10.23 1.39
C THR A 271 20.20 9.71 2.53
N LEU A 272 19.87 8.42 2.56
CA LEU A 272 19.12 7.84 3.68
C LEU A 272 19.91 7.94 5.00
N ALA A 273 21.22 7.67 4.99
CA ALA A 273 22.07 7.82 6.16
C ALA A 273 22.07 9.28 6.69
N ARG A 274 22.19 10.28 5.79
CA ARG A 274 22.06 11.70 6.16
C ARG A 274 20.69 12.01 6.79
N LEU A 275 19.60 11.46 6.26
CA LEU A 275 18.27 11.66 6.84
C LEU A 275 18.13 10.99 8.22
N LEU A 276 18.71 9.82 8.42
CA LEU A 276 18.77 9.15 9.73
C LEU A 276 19.57 9.97 10.75
N GLN A 277 20.69 10.54 10.35
CA GLN A 277 21.48 11.43 11.21
C GLN A 277 20.70 12.69 11.57
N ARG A 278 20.00 13.31 10.60
CA ARG A 278 19.14 14.47 10.84
C ARG A 278 17.96 14.15 11.73
N LEU A 279 17.36 12.95 11.58
CA LEU A 279 16.29 12.46 12.46
C LEU A 279 16.75 12.42 13.93
N GLU A 280 18.00 12.02 14.17
CA GLU A 280 18.58 11.94 15.50
C GLU A 280 18.97 13.31 16.06
N ARG A 281 19.58 14.18 15.24
CA ARG A 281 20.28 15.39 15.70
C ARG A 281 19.51 16.70 15.48
N GLU A 282 18.48 16.71 14.60
CA GLU A 282 17.76 17.91 14.22
C GLU A 282 16.28 17.90 14.65
N PRO A 283 15.90 18.37 15.83
CA PRO A 283 14.49 18.42 16.25
C PRO A 283 13.57 19.20 15.28
N ARG A 284 14.11 20.26 14.65
CA ARG A 284 13.39 21.05 13.63
C ARG A 284 13.06 20.22 12.38
N PHE A 285 13.94 19.30 11.97
CA PHE A 285 13.67 18.39 10.86
C PHE A 285 12.54 17.43 11.20
N VAL A 286 12.58 16.83 12.40
CA VAL A 286 11.50 15.95 12.90
C VAL A 286 10.15 16.68 12.95
N ALA A 287 10.15 17.92 13.43
CA ALA A 287 8.93 18.75 13.46
C ALA A 287 8.37 19.01 12.06
N ARG A 288 9.22 19.28 11.05
CA ARG A 288 8.80 19.44 9.66
C ARG A 288 8.20 18.16 9.08
N LEU A 289 8.84 16.99 9.32
CA LEU A 289 8.30 15.68 8.91
C LEU A 289 6.90 15.45 9.49
N ARG A 290 6.74 15.69 10.80
CA ARG A 290 5.44 15.53 11.49
C ARG A 290 4.39 16.48 10.93
N LYS A 291 4.72 17.76 10.78
CA LYS A 291 3.79 18.76 10.20
C LYS A 291 3.32 18.38 8.82
N ALA A 292 4.22 17.91 7.94
CA ALA A 292 3.87 17.48 6.60
C ALA A 292 2.98 16.22 6.61
N LEU A 293 3.29 15.24 7.47
CA LEU A 293 2.52 14.02 7.61
C LEU A 293 1.12 14.28 8.17
N THR A 294 0.97 15.16 9.16
CA THR A 294 -0.31 15.55 9.76
C THR A 294 -1.28 16.12 8.73
N ARG A 295 -0.78 16.85 7.73
CA ARG A 295 -1.63 17.36 6.63
C ARG A 295 -2.20 16.24 5.76
N ARG A 296 -1.50 15.10 5.64
CA ARG A 296 -1.93 13.94 4.84
C ARG A 296 -2.73 12.91 5.63
N ALA A 297 -2.57 12.86 6.96
CA ALA A 297 -3.23 11.89 7.84
C ALA A 297 -4.77 11.78 7.67
N PRO A 298 -5.53 12.87 7.41
CA PRO A 298 -6.96 12.79 7.16
C PRO A 298 -7.35 11.92 5.96
N LEU A 299 -6.46 11.76 4.95
CA LEU A 299 -6.72 10.91 3.79
C LEU A 299 -6.83 9.42 4.18
N PHE A 300 -6.17 9.03 5.25
CA PHE A 300 -6.04 7.65 5.70
C PHE A 300 -7.01 7.26 6.81
N GLN A 301 -8.05 8.06 7.03
CA GLN A 301 -9.09 7.75 8.03
C GLN A 301 -10.11 6.74 7.49
N PRO A 302 -10.56 5.75 8.30
CA PRO A 302 -11.55 4.75 7.89
C PRO A 302 -12.86 5.34 7.35
N ALA A 303 -13.32 6.44 7.93
CA ALA A 303 -14.53 7.14 7.47
C ALA A 303 -14.38 7.65 6.02
N ARG A 304 -13.18 8.15 5.66
CA ARG A 304 -12.91 8.66 4.31
C ARG A 304 -12.86 7.55 3.26
N GLU A 305 -12.20 6.43 3.56
CA GLU A 305 -12.20 5.26 2.67
C GLU A 305 -13.63 4.71 2.48
N THR A 306 -14.42 4.66 3.56
CA THR A 306 -15.83 4.26 3.50
C THR A 306 -16.68 5.22 2.66
N ALA A 307 -16.49 6.52 2.80
CA ALA A 307 -17.20 7.53 2.01
C ALA A 307 -16.81 7.45 0.52
N ALA A 308 -15.54 7.20 0.21
CA ALA A 308 -15.08 7.00 -1.16
C ALA A 308 -15.73 5.77 -1.82
N TRP A 309 -15.83 4.66 -1.10
CA TRP A 309 -16.56 3.47 -1.58
C TRP A 309 -18.05 3.75 -1.80
N ARG A 310 -18.72 4.45 -0.85
CA ARG A 310 -20.14 4.82 -1.00
C ARG A 310 -20.37 5.65 -2.27
N ARG A 311 -19.52 6.63 -2.52
CA ARG A 311 -19.59 7.48 -3.71
C ARG A 311 -19.38 6.66 -4.99
N LEU A 312 -18.36 5.83 -5.04
CA LEU A 312 -18.06 4.98 -6.21
C LEU A 312 -19.24 4.07 -6.55
N LEU A 313 -19.85 3.44 -5.56
CA LEU A 313 -21.03 2.58 -5.76
C LEU A 313 -22.25 3.35 -6.24
N PHE A 314 -22.48 4.57 -5.71
CA PHE A 314 -23.54 5.46 -6.17
C PHE A 314 -23.33 5.85 -7.64
N ASP A 315 -22.14 6.28 -8.02
CA ASP A 315 -21.79 6.67 -9.38
C ASP A 315 -21.97 5.50 -10.38
N LEU A 316 -21.63 4.28 -9.98
CA LEU A 316 -21.86 3.06 -10.77
C LEU A 316 -23.37 2.81 -10.96
N ALA A 317 -24.18 2.93 -9.90
CA ALA A 317 -25.63 2.70 -9.98
C ALA A 317 -26.30 3.70 -10.93
N VAL A 318 -25.91 4.98 -10.86
CA VAL A 318 -26.40 6.03 -11.78
C VAL A 318 -26.03 5.72 -13.23
N GLN A 319 -24.78 5.29 -13.48
CA GLN A 319 -24.33 4.93 -14.82
C GLN A 319 -25.14 3.75 -15.39
N GLN A 320 -25.35 2.70 -14.61
CA GLN A 320 -26.15 1.54 -15.03
C GLN A 320 -27.61 1.91 -15.30
N GLY A 321 -28.20 2.80 -14.49
CA GLY A 321 -29.54 3.30 -14.72
C GLY A 321 -29.70 4.02 -16.06
N ARG A 322 -28.72 4.83 -16.45
CA ARG A 322 -28.68 5.50 -17.75
C ARG A 322 -28.56 4.51 -18.91
N GLN A 323 -27.64 3.54 -18.84
CA GLN A 323 -27.44 2.52 -19.89
C GLN A 323 -28.69 1.66 -20.11
N ARG A 324 -29.44 1.35 -19.04
CA ARG A 324 -30.70 0.58 -19.17
C ARG A 324 -31.84 1.39 -19.83
N ARG A 325 -31.84 2.71 -19.70
CA ARG A 325 -32.82 3.58 -20.37
C ARG A 325 -32.52 3.70 -21.87
N THR A 326 -31.27 3.98 -22.25
CA THR A 326 -30.85 4.06 -23.66
C THR A 326 -30.90 2.73 -24.41
N ALA A 327 -30.98 1.59 -23.74
CA ALA A 327 -31.17 0.27 -24.37
C ALA A 327 -32.64 -0.13 -24.52
N ARG A 328 -33.57 0.68 -23.99
CA ARG A 328 -35.04 0.47 -24.11
C ARG A 328 -35.69 1.41 -25.13
N ASP A 329 -35.03 2.51 -25.41
CA ASP A 329 -35.33 3.45 -26.47
C ASP A 329 -34.65 3.02 -27.77
#